data_37a5e818952e0a4781e638122bf38618
#
_entry.id   37a5e818952e0a4781e638122bf38618
#
_cell.length_a   1.000
_cell.length_b   1.000
_cell.length_c   1.000
_cell.angle_alpha   90.00
_cell.angle_beta   90.00
_cell.angle_gamma   90.00
#
_symmetry.space_group_name_H-M   'P 1'
#
loop_
_entity.id
_entity.type
_entity.pdbx_description
1 polymer ?
#
loop_
_entity_poly.entity_id
_entity_poly.type
_entity_poly.pdbx_seq_one_letter_code
_entity_poly.pdbx_strand_id
1 'polypeptide(L)'
;MHTWLKCCLALALALSASTPSWALIRNGNRWPINLGITGLRADLKPNAPKTLVVVEVLPNTPAEGKVMKGDQIVGVNGRPFEIAHKFGYGMKKFGYEGPMMDFGNALEESQGPKLNGRLTLDVIRGNEKSVITLKLPTKYGQYSKTYPFDCKKTDIILGELYTYLLRKQREDGSWHGRPHYNFFASMALLASKQKKYFPAVKQAMKYMGERTNDRIYYRGYDCWKNGLYGIALGEYYLATKEKWVLRELDEINRWLVKAQFAENYRRGRGMGGWGHRPANRPGGNGYGPICLITGQAMASWSLIGQCGLKVDRERYRMAHEFIAKGTNNIGYVWYADGNGGNNKYADMGRTGCSAVAHAVNPFNDKEYQQFAFRNARCIGKNFNTFFDTHGSAILGMGWTALGAAVDPPSFRNLMDNHVWFFNLAHCPDGTFYFMPNRDPNDQDYRAGKYLSASSATALIFAIKYQSLRITGAEANP
;
A
#
# COMPACT_ATOMS: atom_id res chain seq x y z
N MET A 1 7.87 -64.92 14.27
CA MET A 1 6.64 -64.11 14.03
C MET A 1 6.81 -62.77 14.71
N HIS A 2 7.45 -61.77 14.11
CA HIS A 2 7.45 -60.35 14.52
C HIS A 2 8.39 -59.57 13.59
N THR A 3 7.99 -59.37 12.33
CA THR A 3 8.76 -58.50 11.41
C THR A 3 7.92 -58.05 10.19
N TRP A 4 6.65 -57.72 10.35
CA TRP A 4 5.83 -57.22 9.22
C TRP A 4 4.88 -56.04 9.56
N LEU A 5 5.21 -55.26 10.60
CA LEU A 5 4.32 -54.16 11.01
C LEU A 5 5.01 -52.79 11.09
N LYS A 6 6.14 -52.57 10.43
CA LYS A 6 6.87 -51.29 10.45
C LYS A 6 7.03 -50.60 9.11
N CYS A 7 6.48 -51.11 8.02
CA CYS A 7 6.61 -50.48 6.67
C CYS A 7 5.38 -49.73 6.18
N CYS A 8 4.24 -49.75 6.89
CA CYS A 8 3.04 -49.09 6.41
C CYS A 8 2.76 -47.69 7.03
N LEU A 9 3.60 -47.21 7.96
CA LEU A 9 3.43 -45.87 8.56
C LEU A 9 4.33 -44.77 7.98
N ALA A 10 5.21 -45.09 7.04
CA ALA A 10 6.15 -44.12 6.45
C ALA A 10 5.71 -43.53 5.11
N LEU A 11 4.56 -43.95 4.54
CA LEU A 11 4.07 -43.47 3.25
C LEU A 11 2.84 -42.52 3.34
N ALA A 12 2.37 -42.20 4.52
CA ALA A 12 1.22 -41.30 4.71
C ALA A 12 1.59 -39.85 5.06
N LEU A 13 2.88 -39.48 5.13
CA LEU A 13 3.38 -38.16 5.56
C LEU A 13 4.05 -37.35 4.45
N ALA A 14 3.96 -37.75 3.19
CA ALA A 14 4.60 -37.07 2.08
C ALA A 14 3.66 -36.49 1.03
N LEU A 15 2.37 -36.31 1.34
CA LEU A 15 1.40 -35.61 0.46
C LEU A 15 0.65 -34.51 1.23
N SER A 16 1.35 -33.72 2.01
CA SER A 16 0.94 -32.33 2.18
C SER A 16 1.29 -31.62 0.87
N ALA A 17 0.50 -31.87 -0.17
CA ALA A 17 0.50 -31.04 -1.36
C ALA A 17 0.27 -29.61 -0.86
N SER A 18 1.34 -28.82 -0.83
CA SER A 18 1.23 -27.37 -0.69
C SER A 18 0.28 -26.93 -1.78
N THR A 19 -0.96 -26.64 -1.40
CA THR A 19 -1.92 -26.05 -2.33
C THR A 19 -1.24 -24.82 -2.90
N PRO A 20 -1.07 -24.72 -4.22
CA PRO A 20 -0.36 -23.58 -4.80
C PRO A 20 -1.08 -22.31 -4.32
N SER A 21 -0.34 -21.25 -4.05
CA SER A 21 -0.87 -19.97 -3.51
C SER A 21 -2.04 -19.40 -4.34
N TRP A 22 -2.14 -19.73 -5.62
CA TRP A 22 -3.26 -19.39 -6.49
C TRP A 22 -4.53 -20.22 -6.23
N ALA A 23 -4.44 -21.37 -5.56
CA ALA A 23 -5.63 -22.15 -5.19
C ALA A 23 -6.48 -21.44 -4.11
N LEU A 24 -5.89 -20.52 -3.37
CA LEU A 24 -6.57 -19.70 -2.37
C LEU A 24 -7.38 -18.56 -2.99
N ILE A 25 -7.01 -18.11 -4.20
CA ILE A 25 -7.77 -17.15 -5.00
C ILE A 25 -9.01 -17.82 -5.61
N ARG A 26 -9.05 -19.15 -5.69
CA ARG A 26 -10.14 -19.93 -6.28
C ARG A 26 -11.48 -19.82 -5.57
N ASN A 27 -11.51 -19.49 -4.30
CA ASN A 27 -12.77 -19.25 -3.61
C ASN A 27 -13.23 -17.81 -3.90
N GLY A 28 -13.60 -17.54 -5.16
CA GLY A 28 -14.01 -16.25 -5.73
C GLY A 28 -14.97 -15.40 -4.89
N ASN A 29 -15.54 -15.98 -3.86
CA ASN A 29 -16.38 -15.29 -2.88
C ASN A 29 -15.59 -14.42 -1.87
N ARG A 30 -14.26 -14.50 -1.80
CA ARG A 30 -13.48 -13.74 -0.81
C ARG A 30 -12.95 -12.42 -1.33
N TRP A 31 -12.49 -12.38 -2.59
CA TRP A 31 -11.76 -11.26 -3.15
C TRP A 31 -12.11 -11.04 -4.63
N PRO A 32 -13.38 -10.75 -4.93
CA PRO A 32 -13.73 -10.44 -6.30
C PRO A 32 -13.00 -9.18 -6.76
N ILE A 33 -12.68 -9.14 -8.04
CA ILE A 33 -12.11 -7.96 -8.68
C ILE A 33 -13.20 -6.90 -8.81
N ASN A 34 -12.90 -5.68 -8.39
CA ASN A 34 -13.74 -4.53 -8.68
C ASN A 34 -13.61 -4.15 -10.15
N LEU A 35 -14.73 -3.90 -10.81
CA LEU A 35 -14.76 -3.38 -12.17
C LEU A 35 -15.14 -1.88 -12.20
N GLY A 36 -14.52 -1.13 -11.30
CA GLY A 36 -14.64 0.31 -11.25
C GLY A 36 -16.04 0.81 -10.87
N ILE A 37 -16.36 1.97 -11.41
CA ILE A 37 -17.64 2.66 -11.20
C ILE A 37 -18.84 2.00 -11.90
N THR A 38 -18.64 0.84 -12.55
CA THR A 38 -19.75 0.06 -13.15
C THR A 38 -20.68 -0.54 -12.11
N GLY A 39 -20.18 -0.80 -10.89
CA GLY A 39 -20.87 -1.55 -9.85
C GLY A 39 -20.76 -3.07 -9.98
N LEU A 40 -19.90 -3.56 -10.86
CA LEU A 40 -19.64 -4.98 -11.03
C LEU A 40 -18.47 -5.44 -10.15
N ARG A 41 -18.62 -6.67 -9.65
CA ARG A 41 -17.54 -7.48 -9.11
C ARG A 41 -17.41 -8.73 -9.95
N ALA A 42 -16.21 -9.09 -10.30
CA ALA A 42 -15.95 -10.27 -11.12
C ALA A 42 -14.86 -11.16 -10.50
N ASP A 43 -14.85 -12.40 -10.93
CA ASP A 43 -13.82 -13.38 -10.61
C ASP A 43 -13.03 -13.73 -11.87
N LEU A 44 -11.73 -13.91 -11.72
CA LEU A 44 -10.84 -14.46 -12.73
C LEU A 44 -10.47 -15.88 -12.32
N LYS A 45 -10.78 -16.85 -13.17
CA LYS A 45 -10.49 -18.25 -12.89
C LYS A 45 -9.23 -18.72 -13.63
N PRO A 46 -8.36 -19.53 -13.01
CA PRO A 46 -7.18 -20.05 -13.66
C PRO A 46 -7.44 -20.87 -14.94
N ASN A 47 -8.60 -21.54 -15.02
CA ASN A 47 -9.00 -22.29 -16.21
C ASN A 47 -9.69 -21.41 -17.28
N ALA A 48 -9.98 -20.15 -16.98
CA ALA A 48 -10.54 -19.17 -17.89
C ALA A 48 -9.86 -17.80 -17.71
N PRO A 49 -8.54 -17.70 -17.92
CA PRO A 49 -7.74 -16.50 -17.53
C PRO A 49 -7.98 -15.29 -18.46
N LYS A 50 -8.82 -15.44 -19.48
CA LYS A 50 -9.26 -14.35 -20.38
C LYS A 50 -10.72 -13.95 -20.16
N THR A 51 -11.32 -14.34 -19.02
CA THR A 51 -12.75 -14.13 -18.78
C THR A 51 -12.97 -13.57 -17.38
N LEU A 52 -13.71 -12.47 -17.29
CA LEU A 52 -14.21 -11.91 -16.04
C LEU A 52 -15.62 -12.45 -15.78
N VAL A 53 -15.76 -13.34 -14.80
CA VAL A 53 -17.05 -13.92 -14.43
C VAL A 53 -17.71 -13.04 -13.38
N VAL A 54 -18.86 -12.46 -13.68
CA VAL A 54 -19.58 -11.59 -12.76
C VAL A 54 -20.06 -12.39 -11.54
N VAL A 55 -19.67 -11.96 -10.35
CA VAL A 55 -20.06 -12.59 -9.08
C VAL A 55 -21.02 -11.74 -8.25
N GLU A 56 -21.02 -10.42 -8.49
CA GLU A 56 -21.90 -9.46 -7.81
C GLU A 56 -22.21 -8.28 -8.71
N VAL A 57 -23.44 -7.79 -8.64
CA VAL A 57 -23.91 -6.54 -9.23
C VAL A 57 -24.42 -5.68 -8.08
N LEU A 58 -23.82 -4.52 -7.88
CA LEU A 58 -24.19 -3.60 -6.80
C LEU A 58 -25.46 -2.83 -7.17
N PRO A 59 -26.37 -2.60 -6.21
CA PRO A 59 -27.58 -1.84 -6.45
C PRO A 59 -27.29 -0.36 -6.72
N ASN A 60 -28.20 0.30 -7.43
CA ASN A 60 -28.10 1.73 -7.81
C ASN A 60 -26.84 2.07 -8.62
N THR A 61 -26.40 1.16 -9.49
CA THR A 61 -25.21 1.32 -10.33
C THR A 61 -25.51 1.14 -11.81
N PRO A 62 -24.61 1.58 -12.72
CA PRO A 62 -24.79 1.43 -14.17
C PRO A 62 -25.07 0.02 -14.66
N ALA A 63 -24.60 -1.01 -13.95
CA ALA A 63 -24.76 -2.40 -14.33
C ALA A 63 -26.08 -3.03 -13.87
N GLU A 64 -26.78 -2.43 -12.90
CA GLU A 64 -28.01 -2.97 -12.35
C GLU A 64 -29.09 -3.13 -13.44
N GLY A 65 -29.77 -4.27 -13.43
CA GLY A 65 -30.83 -4.62 -14.39
C GLY A 65 -30.33 -4.97 -15.80
N LYS A 66 -29.02 -4.83 -16.09
CA LYS A 66 -28.43 -5.13 -17.41
C LYS A 66 -27.52 -6.34 -17.37
N VAL A 67 -26.63 -6.39 -16.39
CA VAL A 67 -25.68 -7.48 -16.19
C VAL A 67 -26.16 -8.36 -15.05
N MET A 68 -25.93 -9.66 -15.15
CA MET A 68 -26.35 -10.63 -14.13
C MET A 68 -25.16 -11.38 -13.55
N LYS A 69 -25.32 -11.86 -12.31
CA LYS A 69 -24.37 -12.81 -11.73
C LYS A 69 -24.27 -14.05 -12.61
N GLY A 70 -23.05 -14.47 -12.92
CA GLY A 70 -22.77 -15.59 -13.82
C GLY A 70 -22.44 -15.16 -15.26
N ASP A 71 -22.75 -13.93 -15.66
CA ASP A 71 -22.34 -13.41 -16.96
C ASP A 71 -20.79 -13.47 -17.08
N GLN A 72 -20.33 -13.87 -18.27
CA GLN A 72 -18.93 -13.97 -18.60
C GLN A 72 -18.57 -12.82 -19.53
N ILE A 73 -17.81 -11.85 -19.03
CA ILE A 73 -17.30 -10.75 -19.82
C ILE A 73 -16.02 -11.24 -20.50
N VAL A 74 -16.00 -11.24 -21.83
CA VAL A 74 -14.91 -11.74 -22.67
C VAL A 74 -14.24 -10.65 -23.49
N GLY A 75 -14.75 -9.44 -23.43
CA GLY A 75 -14.23 -8.27 -24.12
C GLY A 75 -14.89 -6.98 -23.65
N VAL A 76 -14.33 -5.85 -24.03
CA VAL A 76 -14.78 -4.51 -23.64
C VAL A 76 -14.52 -3.51 -24.76
N ASN A 77 -15.48 -2.62 -25.02
CA ASN A 77 -15.43 -1.61 -26.11
C ASN A 77 -15.09 -2.23 -27.48
N GLY A 78 -15.67 -3.41 -27.78
CA GLY A 78 -15.48 -4.15 -29.02
C GLY A 78 -14.11 -4.81 -29.18
N ARG A 79 -13.33 -4.92 -28.11
CA ARG A 79 -12.01 -5.57 -28.08
C ARG A 79 -12.09 -6.81 -27.17
N PRO A 80 -11.86 -8.02 -27.69
CA PRO A 80 -11.79 -9.23 -26.89
C PRO A 80 -10.56 -9.21 -25.97
N PHE A 81 -10.62 -9.91 -24.86
CA PHE A 81 -9.46 -10.10 -23.98
C PHE A 81 -8.51 -11.13 -24.60
N GLU A 82 -7.40 -10.68 -25.15
CA GLU A 82 -6.44 -11.53 -25.86
C GLU A 82 -5.34 -12.08 -24.95
N ILE A 83 -4.96 -11.34 -23.92
CA ILE A 83 -3.88 -11.72 -23.01
C ILE A 83 -4.45 -12.42 -21.77
N ALA A 84 -3.92 -13.59 -21.47
CA ALA A 84 -4.31 -14.34 -20.28
C ALA A 84 -3.76 -13.69 -19.01
N HIS A 85 -4.62 -13.51 -18.00
CA HIS A 85 -4.18 -13.06 -16.69
C HIS A 85 -3.21 -14.04 -16.04
N LYS A 86 -2.13 -13.53 -15.48
CA LYS A 86 -1.13 -14.33 -14.75
C LYS A 86 -1.34 -14.16 -13.26
N PHE A 87 -1.73 -15.22 -12.59
CA PHE A 87 -1.83 -15.25 -11.14
C PHE A 87 -0.46 -15.42 -10.50
N GLY A 88 -0.24 -14.80 -9.36
CA GLY A 88 0.94 -15.02 -8.57
C GLY A 88 1.61 -13.73 -8.10
N TYR A 89 2.91 -13.79 -7.92
CA TYR A 89 3.69 -12.90 -7.11
C TYR A 89 5.06 -12.64 -7.72
N GLY A 90 5.46 -11.37 -7.75
CA GLY A 90 6.71 -10.91 -8.32
C GLY A 90 6.70 -10.75 -9.84
N MET A 91 7.62 -9.97 -10.38
CA MET A 91 7.66 -9.50 -11.77
C MET A 91 7.46 -10.57 -12.85
N LYS A 92 7.98 -11.76 -12.64
CA LYS A 92 7.85 -12.85 -13.62
C LYS A 92 6.52 -13.58 -13.56
N LYS A 93 5.76 -13.43 -12.47
CA LYS A 93 4.52 -14.15 -12.21
C LYS A 93 3.30 -13.26 -12.19
N PHE A 94 3.49 -11.95 -12.12
CA PHE A 94 2.42 -10.98 -12.11
C PHE A 94 1.93 -10.71 -13.51
N GLY A 95 0.62 -10.85 -13.71
CA GLY A 95 -0.05 -10.35 -14.87
C GLY A 95 -0.77 -9.06 -14.53
N TYR A 96 -0.21 -7.95 -14.90
CA TYR A 96 -0.93 -6.69 -14.98
C TYR A 96 -1.48 -6.46 -16.39
N GLU A 97 -1.03 -7.23 -17.37
CA GLU A 97 -1.63 -7.34 -18.69
C GLU A 97 -2.80 -8.34 -18.65
N GLY A 98 -3.80 -8.13 -19.49
CA GLY A 98 -4.96 -9.00 -19.63
C GLY A 98 -6.26 -8.35 -19.16
N PRO A 99 -7.32 -9.14 -18.85
CA PRO A 99 -8.68 -8.64 -18.65
C PRO A 99 -8.82 -7.49 -17.66
N MET A 100 -8.02 -7.47 -16.59
CA MET A 100 -8.07 -6.39 -15.60
C MET A 100 -7.56 -5.08 -16.20
N MET A 101 -6.40 -5.11 -16.86
CA MET A 101 -5.80 -3.92 -17.46
C MET A 101 -6.65 -3.42 -18.62
N ASP A 102 -7.13 -4.32 -19.48
CA ASP A 102 -7.98 -3.97 -20.62
C ASP A 102 -9.29 -3.32 -20.15
N PHE A 103 -9.91 -3.87 -19.11
CA PHE A 103 -11.14 -3.30 -18.54
C PHE A 103 -10.88 -1.92 -17.89
N GLY A 104 -9.80 -1.79 -17.13
CA GLY A 104 -9.43 -0.51 -16.50
C GLY A 104 -9.11 0.59 -17.51
N ASN A 105 -8.44 0.26 -18.61
CA ASN A 105 -8.19 1.17 -19.73
C ASN A 105 -9.50 1.55 -20.46
N ALA A 106 -10.41 0.60 -20.67
CA ALA A 106 -11.71 0.87 -21.25
C ALA A 106 -12.59 1.79 -20.39
N LEU A 107 -12.49 1.66 -19.05
CA LEU A 107 -13.11 2.63 -18.13
C LEU A 107 -12.57 4.04 -18.34
N GLU A 108 -11.25 4.20 -18.49
CA GLU A 108 -10.64 5.50 -18.75
C GLU A 108 -11.11 6.08 -20.10
N GLU A 109 -11.09 5.29 -21.17
CA GLU A 109 -11.58 5.68 -22.48
C GLU A 109 -13.04 6.11 -22.43
N SER A 110 -13.87 5.37 -21.69
CA SER A 110 -15.31 5.64 -21.56
C SER A 110 -15.61 6.97 -20.86
N GLN A 111 -14.70 7.48 -20.03
CA GLN A 111 -14.83 8.79 -19.39
C GLN A 111 -14.45 9.97 -20.32
N GLY A 112 -13.85 9.68 -21.47
CA GLY A 112 -13.46 10.70 -22.46
C GLY A 112 -14.62 11.22 -23.28
N PRO A 113 -14.42 12.37 -23.98
CA PRO A 113 -15.48 13.02 -24.74
C PRO A 113 -16.02 12.17 -25.89
N LYS A 114 -15.20 11.30 -26.49
CA LYS A 114 -15.58 10.43 -27.60
C LYS A 114 -16.67 9.43 -27.21
N LEU A 115 -16.55 8.81 -26.04
CA LEU A 115 -17.48 7.79 -25.56
C LEU A 115 -18.53 8.36 -24.58
N ASN A 116 -18.23 9.48 -23.97
CA ASN A 116 -19.12 10.23 -23.08
C ASN A 116 -19.87 9.33 -22.08
N GLY A 117 -19.14 8.50 -21.35
CA GLY A 117 -19.66 7.55 -20.37
C GLY A 117 -20.20 6.22 -20.96
N ARG A 118 -20.12 6.00 -22.26
CA ARG A 118 -20.53 4.73 -22.88
C ARG A 118 -19.45 3.68 -22.73
N LEU A 119 -19.77 2.55 -22.10
CA LEU A 119 -18.94 1.36 -22.00
C LEU A 119 -19.72 0.16 -22.56
N THR A 120 -19.14 -0.56 -23.51
CA THR A 120 -19.75 -1.79 -24.03
C THR A 120 -19.02 -3.01 -23.50
N LEU A 121 -19.79 -4.04 -23.14
CA LEU A 121 -19.27 -5.31 -22.62
C LEU A 121 -19.65 -6.41 -23.62
N ASP A 122 -18.69 -7.20 -24.07
CA ASP A 122 -18.94 -8.42 -24.80
C ASP A 122 -19.18 -9.55 -23.78
N VAL A 123 -20.41 -10.06 -23.73
CA VAL A 123 -20.88 -10.95 -22.66
C VAL A 123 -21.35 -12.27 -23.26
N ILE A 124 -21.02 -13.36 -22.56
CA ILE A 124 -21.59 -14.68 -22.76
C ILE A 124 -22.50 -14.99 -21.56
N ARG A 125 -23.79 -15.18 -21.82
CA ARG A 125 -24.81 -15.59 -20.83
C ARG A 125 -25.36 -16.96 -21.21
N GLY A 126 -25.04 -17.96 -20.39
CA GLY A 126 -25.24 -19.36 -20.84
C GLY A 126 -24.43 -19.66 -22.09
N ASN A 127 -25.07 -19.89 -23.23
CA ASN A 127 -24.45 -20.11 -24.54
C ASN A 127 -24.64 -18.92 -25.51
N GLU A 128 -25.34 -17.88 -25.09
CA GLU A 128 -25.66 -16.74 -25.92
C GLU A 128 -24.61 -15.62 -25.79
N LYS A 129 -24.15 -15.12 -26.93
CA LYS A 129 -23.29 -13.94 -27.00
C LYS A 129 -24.12 -12.69 -27.19
N SER A 130 -23.81 -11.65 -26.43
CA SER A 130 -24.48 -10.36 -26.51
C SER A 130 -23.54 -9.22 -26.20
N VAL A 131 -23.94 -8.02 -26.63
CA VAL A 131 -23.22 -6.76 -26.27
C VAL A 131 -24.11 -5.96 -25.34
N ILE A 132 -23.61 -5.68 -24.14
CA ILE A 132 -24.34 -4.90 -23.13
C ILE A 132 -23.70 -3.51 -23.07
N THR A 133 -24.52 -2.47 -23.21
CA THR A 133 -24.07 -1.08 -23.08
C THR A 133 -24.40 -0.54 -21.69
N LEU A 134 -23.38 -0.06 -21.00
CA LEU A 134 -23.50 0.66 -19.73
C LEU A 134 -23.32 2.17 -19.97
N LYS A 135 -24.03 2.98 -19.18
CA LYS A 135 -23.86 4.43 -19.14
C LYS A 135 -23.21 4.79 -17.80
N LEU A 136 -21.92 5.12 -17.84
CA LEU A 136 -21.15 5.49 -16.67
C LEU A 136 -21.35 6.99 -16.32
N PRO A 137 -21.20 7.38 -15.03
CA PRO A 137 -21.15 8.79 -14.65
C PRO A 137 -20.01 9.52 -15.35
N THR A 138 -20.27 10.67 -15.93
CA THR A 138 -19.27 11.46 -16.66
C THR A 138 -18.60 12.57 -15.82
N LYS A 139 -19.04 12.73 -14.57
CA LYS A 139 -18.54 13.78 -13.66
C LYS A 139 -17.02 13.74 -13.45
N TYR A 140 -16.44 12.55 -13.51
CA TYR A 140 -15.00 12.37 -13.26
C TYR A 140 -14.12 12.80 -14.44
N GLY A 141 -14.54 12.50 -15.66
CA GLY A 141 -13.69 12.66 -16.85
C GLY A 141 -12.49 11.71 -16.86
N GLN A 142 -11.50 12.02 -17.66
CA GLN A 142 -10.25 11.27 -17.74
C GLN A 142 -9.17 11.86 -16.82
N TYR A 143 -8.20 11.05 -16.45
CA TYR A 143 -7.00 11.55 -15.79
C TYR A 143 -6.21 12.45 -16.75
N SER A 144 -5.65 13.55 -16.25
CA SER A 144 -4.69 14.35 -17.01
C SER A 144 -3.38 13.59 -17.20
N LYS A 145 -2.57 14.02 -18.17
CA LYS A 145 -1.22 13.47 -18.38
C LYS A 145 -0.29 13.68 -17.17
N THR A 146 -0.61 14.62 -16.32
CA THR A 146 0.20 14.99 -15.15
C THR A 146 -0.40 14.49 -13.83
N TYR A 147 -1.53 13.73 -13.88
CA TYR A 147 -2.17 13.29 -12.63
C TYR A 147 -1.16 12.63 -11.65
N PRO A 148 -1.30 12.80 -10.35
CA PRO A 148 -2.38 13.47 -9.64
C PRO A 148 -2.34 15.01 -9.73
N PHE A 149 -1.29 15.63 -10.30
CA PHE A 149 -1.16 17.09 -10.48
C PHE A 149 -2.10 17.58 -11.58
N ASP A 150 -2.57 18.81 -11.48
CA ASP A 150 -3.42 19.51 -12.48
C ASP A 150 -4.50 18.60 -13.09
N CYS A 151 -5.21 17.86 -12.24
CA CYS A 151 -6.13 16.82 -12.66
C CYS A 151 -7.49 16.95 -11.96
N LYS A 152 -8.52 17.38 -12.71
CA LYS A 152 -9.89 17.53 -12.20
C LYS A 152 -10.45 16.20 -11.64
N LYS A 153 -10.19 15.08 -12.32
CA LYS A 153 -10.61 13.75 -11.84
C LYS A 153 -10.02 13.44 -10.47
N THR A 154 -8.72 13.70 -10.30
CA THR A 154 -8.05 13.53 -9.00
C THR A 154 -8.68 14.41 -7.91
N ASP A 155 -9.03 15.67 -8.22
CA ASP A 155 -9.61 16.57 -7.24
C ASP A 155 -11.00 16.11 -6.79
N ILE A 156 -11.83 15.63 -7.70
CA ILE A 156 -13.15 15.06 -7.38
C ILE A 156 -12.98 13.82 -6.48
N ILE A 157 -12.11 12.89 -6.87
CA ILE A 157 -11.83 11.67 -6.12
C ILE A 157 -11.29 12.00 -4.73
N LEU A 158 -10.36 12.94 -4.59
CA LEU A 158 -9.84 13.37 -3.29
C LEU A 158 -10.95 13.94 -2.39
N GLY A 159 -11.86 14.72 -2.93
CA GLY A 159 -13.02 15.25 -2.18
C GLY A 159 -13.90 14.12 -1.63
N GLU A 160 -14.18 13.08 -2.44
CA GLU A 160 -14.95 11.92 -2.04
C GLU A 160 -14.21 11.09 -0.97
N LEU A 161 -12.91 10.87 -1.16
CA LEU A 161 -12.07 10.12 -0.20
C LEU A 161 -11.95 10.85 1.13
N TYR A 162 -11.74 12.16 1.15
CA TYR A 162 -11.71 12.94 2.39
C TYR A 162 -13.05 12.87 3.14
N THR A 163 -14.17 12.98 2.42
CA THR A 163 -15.51 12.81 3.00
C THR A 163 -15.68 11.41 3.60
N TYR A 164 -15.24 10.38 2.90
CA TYR A 164 -15.26 9.00 3.39
C TYR A 164 -14.40 8.85 4.66
N LEU A 165 -13.17 9.36 4.67
CA LEU A 165 -12.27 9.27 5.81
C LEU A 165 -12.85 9.97 7.04
N LEU A 166 -13.42 11.17 6.89
CA LEU A 166 -14.10 11.86 8.00
C LEU A 166 -15.26 11.04 8.58
N ARG A 167 -16.11 10.48 7.70
CA ARG A 167 -17.24 9.64 8.13
C ARG A 167 -16.81 8.36 8.85
N LYS A 168 -15.61 7.83 8.53
CA LYS A 168 -15.06 6.58 9.10
C LYS A 168 -14.20 6.81 10.34
N GLN A 169 -13.88 8.05 10.68
CA GLN A 169 -13.19 8.34 11.92
C GLN A 169 -14.08 8.01 13.11
N ARG A 170 -13.51 7.37 14.11
CA ARG A 170 -14.18 7.01 15.36
C ARG A 170 -14.15 8.17 16.34
N GLU A 171 -14.99 8.10 17.36
CA GLU A 171 -15.05 9.11 18.43
C GLU A 171 -13.71 9.29 19.16
N ASP A 172 -12.89 8.23 19.28
CA ASP A 172 -11.55 8.32 19.87
C ASP A 172 -10.49 8.94 18.94
N GLY A 173 -10.87 9.35 17.73
CA GLY A 173 -9.98 9.93 16.73
C GLY A 173 -9.28 8.91 15.81
N SER A 174 -9.44 7.62 16.05
CA SER A 174 -8.85 6.56 15.23
C SER A 174 -9.75 6.19 14.05
N TRP A 175 -9.15 5.47 13.09
CA TRP A 175 -9.89 4.77 12.04
C TRP A 175 -9.90 3.26 12.28
N HIS A 176 -8.84 2.75 12.91
CA HIS A 176 -8.68 1.31 13.16
C HIS A 176 -7.74 1.05 14.34
N GLY A 177 -7.80 -0.15 14.91
CA GLY A 177 -6.87 -0.56 15.98
C GLY A 177 -5.41 -0.75 15.56
N ARG A 178 -5.12 -0.82 14.24
CA ARG A 178 -3.76 -0.97 13.72
C ARG A 178 -3.18 0.38 13.30
N PRO A 179 -1.88 0.64 13.57
CA PRO A 179 -1.28 1.97 13.43
C PRO A 179 -1.26 2.49 11.99
N HIS A 180 -1.06 1.65 11.01
CA HIS A 180 -0.93 2.09 9.61
C HIS A 180 -2.23 2.68 9.03
N TYR A 181 -3.42 2.23 9.46
CA TYR A 181 -4.67 2.85 9.01
C TYR A 181 -4.79 4.30 9.50
N ASN A 182 -4.45 4.51 10.78
CA ASN A 182 -4.49 5.83 11.39
C ASN A 182 -3.47 6.77 10.75
N PHE A 183 -2.27 6.25 10.48
CA PHE A 183 -1.21 6.99 9.82
C PHE A 183 -1.63 7.48 8.42
N PHE A 184 -2.00 6.56 7.51
CA PHE A 184 -2.31 6.95 6.13
C PHE A 184 -3.54 7.84 6.03
N ALA A 185 -4.60 7.57 6.82
CA ALA A 185 -5.81 8.39 6.83
C ALA A 185 -5.53 9.81 7.33
N SER A 186 -4.82 9.96 8.46
CA SER A 186 -4.49 11.27 9.01
C SER A 186 -3.52 12.05 8.13
N MET A 187 -2.52 11.38 7.54
CA MET A 187 -1.58 12.04 6.63
C MET A 187 -2.25 12.51 5.34
N ALA A 188 -3.19 11.74 4.78
CA ALA A 188 -3.98 12.19 3.63
C ALA A 188 -4.77 13.46 3.92
N LEU A 189 -5.44 13.53 5.08
CA LEU A 189 -6.19 14.73 5.50
C LEU A 189 -5.25 15.92 5.80
N LEU A 190 -4.13 15.69 6.47
CA LEU A 190 -3.16 16.74 6.79
C LEU A 190 -2.52 17.31 5.51
N ALA A 191 -2.16 16.44 4.55
CA ALA A 191 -1.57 16.82 3.28
C ALA A 191 -2.44 17.77 2.46
N SER A 192 -3.76 17.73 2.63
CA SER A 192 -4.70 18.62 1.93
C SER A 192 -4.54 20.09 2.26
N LYS A 193 -3.91 20.44 3.41
CA LYS A 193 -3.82 21.81 3.99
C LYS A 193 -5.18 22.47 4.25
N GLN A 194 -6.31 21.76 4.12
CA GLN A 194 -7.62 22.34 4.30
C GLN A 194 -7.97 22.47 5.79
N LYS A 195 -8.16 23.71 6.26
CA LYS A 195 -8.45 24.02 7.68
C LYS A 195 -9.62 23.21 8.25
N LYS A 196 -10.63 22.92 7.44
CA LYS A 196 -11.82 22.14 7.86
C LYS A 196 -11.49 20.72 8.32
N TYR A 197 -10.33 20.14 7.93
CA TYR A 197 -9.91 18.80 8.34
C TYR A 197 -9.00 18.79 9.57
N PHE A 198 -8.48 19.96 9.98
CA PHE A 198 -7.58 20.04 11.13
C PHE A 198 -8.17 19.51 12.44
N PRO A 199 -9.46 19.71 12.77
CA PRO A 199 -10.04 19.11 13.98
C PRO A 199 -9.95 17.58 14.00
N ALA A 200 -10.26 16.92 12.88
CA ALA A 200 -10.16 15.46 12.73
C ALA A 200 -8.71 14.97 12.82
N VAL A 201 -7.78 15.68 12.17
CA VAL A 201 -6.35 15.38 12.25
C VAL A 201 -5.84 15.55 13.68
N LYS A 202 -6.19 16.65 14.36
CA LYS A 202 -5.80 16.90 15.77
C LYS A 202 -6.27 15.79 16.71
N GLN A 203 -7.50 15.33 16.53
CA GLN A 203 -8.06 14.24 17.32
C GLN A 203 -7.29 12.92 17.08
N ALA A 204 -6.93 12.65 15.82
CA ALA A 204 -6.09 11.49 15.48
C ALA A 204 -4.68 11.59 16.09
N MET A 205 -4.08 12.79 16.09
CA MET A 205 -2.77 13.00 16.70
C MET A 205 -2.79 12.78 18.22
N LYS A 206 -3.85 13.25 18.90
CA LYS A 206 -4.05 12.97 20.33
C LYS A 206 -4.17 11.47 20.60
N TYR A 207 -5.01 10.78 19.82
CA TYR A 207 -5.12 9.31 19.90
C TYR A 207 -3.77 8.61 19.76
N MET A 208 -2.92 9.07 18.81
CA MET A 208 -1.61 8.51 18.58
C MET A 208 -0.64 8.82 19.73
N GLY A 209 -0.60 10.06 20.21
CA GLY A 209 0.28 10.50 21.31
C GLY A 209 0.01 9.72 22.59
N GLU A 210 -1.25 9.56 22.97
CA GLU A 210 -1.64 8.80 24.17
C GLU A 210 -1.21 7.32 24.14
N ARG A 211 -0.81 6.80 22.99
CA ARG A 211 -0.44 5.38 22.77
C ARG A 211 1.03 5.13 22.50
N THR A 212 1.87 6.14 22.63
CA THR A 212 3.32 6.05 22.39
C THR A 212 4.15 5.91 23.66
N ASN A 213 3.54 6.00 24.82
CA ASN A 213 4.24 5.88 26.10
C ASN A 213 4.67 4.45 26.40
N ASP A 214 5.71 4.29 27.21
CA ASP A 214 6.35 3.00 27.57
C ASP A 214 5.41 2.02 28.33
N ARG A 215 4.25 2.48 28.78
CA ARG A 215 3.35 1.72 29.65
C ARG A 215 2.36 0.84 28.88
N ILE A 216 2.20 1.04 27.59
CA ILE A 216 1.23 0.32 26.78
C ILE A 216 1.96 -0.66 25.85
N TYR A 217 2.13 -1.90 26.33
CA TYR A 217 2.58 -3.01 25.50
C TYR A 217 1.45 -3.46 24.56
N TYR A 218 1.53 -3.06 23.31
CA TYR A 218 0.66 -3.62 22.29
C TYR A 218 1.21 -4.98 21.83
N ARG A 219 0.32 -5.96 21.66
CA ARG A 219 0.64 -7.34 21.31
C ARG A 219 1.34 -7.47 19.93
N GLY A 220 2.62 -7.11 19.86
CA GLY A 220 3.49 -7.42 18.73
C GLY A 220 3.61 -6.36 17.63
N TYR A 221 3.08 -5.14 17.81
CA TYR A 221 3.15 -4.06 16.83
C TYR A 221 3.79 -2.76 17.37
N ASP A 222 4.58 -2.84 18.41
CA ASP A 222 5.11 -1.64 19.09
C ASP A 222 6.07 -0.84 18.21
N CYS A 223 6.95 -1.52 17.46
CA CYS A 223 7.85 -0.82 16.53
C CYS A 223 7.11 -0.19 15.36
N TRP A 224 6.07 -0.85 14.84
CA TRP A 224 5.18 -0.28 13.82
C TRP A 224 4.49 0.99 14.32
N LYS A 225 3.97 0.92 15.54
CA LYS A 225 3.25 2.02 16.17
C LYS A 225 4.17 3.23 16.35
N ASN A 226 5.30 3.06 17.05
CA ASN A 226 6.19 4.18 17.33
C ASN A 226 6.85 4.73 16.05
N GLY A 227 7.19 3.89 15.07
CA GLY A 227 7.70 4.35 13.78
C GLY A 227 6.67 5.22 13.04
N LEU A 228 5.45 4.73 12.84
CA LEU A 228 4.42 5.46 12.09
C LEU A 228 3.89 6.68 12.84
N TYR A 229 3.68 6.58 14.16
CA TYR A 229 3.15 7.69 14.95
C TYR A 229 4.18 8.80 15.13
N GLY A 230 5.48 8.46 15.19
CA GLY A 230 6.54 9.46 15.18
C GLY A 230 6.58 10.27 13.88
N ILE A 231 6.36 9.61 12.73
CA ILE A 231 6.21 10.32 11.45
C ILE A 231 4.98 11.23 11.49
N ALA A 232 3.82 10.72 11.90
CA ALA A 232 2.57 11.47 11.89
C ALA A 232 2.62 12.69 12.82
N LEU A 233 3.09 12.51 14.05
CA LEU A 233 3.25 13.59 15.02
C LEU A 233 4.30 14.61 14.58
N GLY A 234 5.40 14.15 13.97
CA GLY A 234 6.43 15.05 13.42
C GLY A 234 5.87 15.93 12.30
N GLU A 235 5.17 15.36 11.32
CA GLU A 235 4.52 16.12 10.25
C GLU A 235 3.47 17.10 10.80
N TYR A 236 2.69 16.66 11.78
CA TYR A 236 1.69 17.51 12.42
C TYR A 236 2.36 18.70 13.15
N TYR A 237 3.44 18.45 13.90
CA TYR A 237 4.17 19.54 14.56
C TYR A 237 4.76 20.53 13.54
N LEU A 238 5.36 20.02 12.46
CA LEU A 238 5.91 20.89 11.41
C LEU A 238 4.84 21.76 10.76
N ALA A 239 3.63 21.23 10.60
CA ALA A 239 2.49 21.96 10.02
C ALA A 239 1.81 22.93 10.98
N THR A 240 1.78 22.64 12.29
CA THR A 240 0.93 23.38 13.26
C THR A 240 1.70 24.12 14.35
N LYS A 241 2.91 23.68 14.66
CA LYS A 241 3.75 24.14 15.79
C LYS A 241 3.10 23.95 17.17
N GLU A 242 2.15 23.01 17.30
CA GLU A 242 1.51 22.71 18.59
C GLU A 242 2.49 22.02 19.55
N LYS A 243 2.94 22.73 20.58
CA LYS A 243 4.06 22.35 21.48
C LYS A 243 3.83 21.05 22.25
N TRP A 244 2.57 20.65 22.52
CA TRP A 244 2.30 19.42 23.25
C TRP A 244 2.85 18.17 22.54
N VAL A 245 2.97 18.23 21.21
CA VAL A 245 3.51 17.14 20.38
C VAL A 245 4.96 16.84 20.68
N LEU A 246 5.74 17.84 21.06
CA LEU A 246 7.20 17.67 21.33
C LEU A 246 7.48 16.68 22.46
N ARG A 247 6.62 16.64 23.50
CA ARG A 247 6.75 15.65 24.56
C ARG A 247 6.55 14.23 24.04
N GLU A 248 5.53 14.02 23.23
CA GLU A 248 5.24 12.70 22.64
C GLU A 248 6.36 12.25 21.69
N LEU A 249 6.90 13.19 20.89
CA LEU A 249 8.04 12.92 20.01
C LEU A 249 9.32 12.56 20.79
N ASP A 250 9.58 13.21 21.92
CA ASP A 250 10.72 12.90 22.78
C ASP A 250 10.57 11.52 23.43
N GLU A 251 9.37 11.14 23.85
CA GLU A 251 9.05 9.79 24.34
C GLU A 251 9.29 8.73 23.28
N ILE A 252 8.79 8.96 22.04
CA ILE A 252 9.04 8.07 20.89
C ILE A 252 10.56 7.95 20.62
N ASN A 253 11.29 9.07 20.63
CA ASN A 253 12.73 9.10 20.39
C ASN A 253 13.47 8.18 21.37
N ARG A 254 13.22 8.35 22.66
CA ARG A 254 13.81 7.51 23.71
C ARG A 254 13.41 6.05 23.58
N TRP A 255 12.15 5.80 23.22
CA TRP A 255 11.65 4.45 23.01
C TRP A 255 12.34 3.77 21.82
N LEU A 256 12.50 4.46 20.70
CA LEU A 256 13.15 3.92 19.50
C LEU A 256 14.61 3.56 19.78
N VAL A 257 15.35 4.37 20.57
CA VAL A 257 16.72 4.04 21.00
C VAL A 257 16.75 2.73 21.79
N LYS A 258 15.85 2.57 22.76
CA LYS A 258 15.80 1.33 23.58
C LYS A 258 15.33 0.10 22.78
N ALA A 259 14.50 0.31 21.78
CA ALA A 259 13.90 -0.77 20.98
C ALA A 259 14.79 -1.24 19.82
N GLN A 260 15.83 -0.48 19.46
CA GLN A 260 16.76 -0.82 18.38
C GLN A 260 17.61 -2.03 18.75
N PHE A 261 17.84 -2.90 17.79
CA PHE A 261 18.80 -3.99 17.91
C PHE A 261 20.23 -3.41 17.81
N ALA A 262 20.77 -2.97 18.93
CA ALA A 262 22.11 -2.35 18.99
C ALA A 262 23.25 -3.36 18.90
N GLU A 263 22.95 -4.63 19.19
CA GLU A 263 23.87 -5.75 19.11
C GLU A 263 23.40 -6.75 18.05
N ASN A 264 24.27 -7.66 17.66
CA ASN A 264 23.96 -8.68 16.69
C ASN A 264 22.81 -9.58 17.18
N TYR A 265 21.77 -9.70 16.38
CA TYR A 265 20.61 -10.52 16.71
C TYR A 265 20.88 -12.01 16.53
N ARG A 266 21.42 -12.41 15.39
CA ARG A 266 21.81 -13.80 15.09
C ARG A 266 23.03 -13.83 14.19
N ARG A 267 24.13 -14.46 14.62
CA ARG A 267 25.33 -14.69 13.80
C ARG A 267 25.78 -13.46 12.98
N GLY A 268 25.80 -12.28 13.60
CA GLY A 268 26.23 -11.05 12.96
C GLY A 268 25.16 -10.33 12.13
N ARG A 269 23.88 -10.73 12.22
CA ARG A 269 22.78 -10.10 11.49
C ARG A 269 21.85 -9.31 12.43
N GLY A 270 21.17 -8.34 11.88
CA GLY A 270 20.11 -7.58 12.54
C GLY A 270 20.56 -6.36 13.31
N MET A 271 21.85 -6.11 13.43
CA MET A 271 22.38 -4.92 14.13
C MET A 271 21.90 -3.64 13.44
N GLY A 272 21.36 -2.71 14.22
CA GLY A 272 20.90 -1.41 13.77
C GLY A 272 19.42 -1.31 13.41
N GLY A 273 18.74 -2.42 13.17
CA GLY A 273 17.34 -2.43 12.74
C GLY A 273 16.30 -2.56 13.86
N TRP A 274 15.02 -2.54 13.47
CA TRP A 274 13.86 -2.83 14.30
C TRP A 274 13.03 -3.97 13.70
N GLY A 275 12.51 -4.83 14.58
CA GLY A 275 11.60 -5.91 14.21
C GLY A 275 10.14 -5.58 14.52
N HIS A 276 9.27 -6.58 14.47
CA HIS A 276 7.88 -6.42 14.91
C HIS A 276 7.80 -6.04 16.40
N ARG A 277 8.74 -6.52 17.18
CA ARG A 277 8.88 -6.30 18.63
C ARG A 277 10.21 -5.62 18.94
N PRO A 278 10.29 -4.84 20.01
CA PRO A 278 11.55 -4.22 20.43
C PRO A 278 12.60 -5.25 20.83
N ALA A 279 13.88 -4.87 20.70
CA ALA A 279 15.02 -5.72 21.02
C ALA A 279 15.04 -6.15 22.50
N ASN A 280 14.64 -5.25 23.39
CA ASN A 280 14.66 -5.42 24.85
C ASN A 280 13.42 -6.12 25.42
N ARG A 281 12.56 -6.73 24.60
CA ARG A 281 11.33 -7.35 25.06
C ARG A 281 11.60 -8.68 25.80
N PRO A 282 11.10 -8.86 27.04
CA PRO A 282 11.09 -10.16 27.70
C PRO A 282 10.32 -11.21 26.87
N GLY A 283 10.84 -12.43 26.76
CA GLY A 283 10.19 -13.54 26.05
C GLY A 283 10.38 -13.56 24.54
N GLY A 284 11.36 -12.80 24.01
CA GLY A 284 11.81 -12.89 22.63
C GLY A 284 11.25 -11.82 21.69
N ASN A 285 11.97 -11.60 20.63
CA ASN A 285 11.84 -10.48 19.70
C ASN A 285 11.35 -10.89 18.30
N GLY A 286 10.80 -12.10 18.15
CA GLY A 286 10.18 -12.57 16.90
C GLY A 286 11.21 -12.93 15.82
N TYR A 287 10.97 -12.45 14.58
CA TYR A 287 11.87 -12.70 13.43
C TYR A 287 13.18 -11.92 13.47
N GLY A 288 13.32 -10.96 14.38
CA GLY A 288 14.38 -9.97 14.36
C GLY A 288 14.03 -8.75 13.49
N PRO A 289 15.01 -7.91 13.22
CA PRO A 289 14.84 -6.69 12.43
C PRO A 289 14.41 -6.94 10.99
N ILE A 290 13.60 -6.03 10.47
CA ILE A 290 13.16 -6.01 9.07
C ILE A 290 13.26 -4.59 8.48
N CYS A 291 13.57 -4.51 7.18
CA CYS A 291 13.87 -3.24 6.53
C CYS A 291 12.69 -2.26 6.50
N LEU A 292 11.44 -2.73 6.36
CA LEU A 292 10.28 -1.84 6.35
C LEU A 292 10.10 -1.12 7.68
N ILE A 293 10.18 -1.84 8.81
CA ILE A 293 10.04 -1.23 10.15
C ILE A 293 11.23 -0.33 10.45
N THR A 294 12.42 -0.74 10.04
CA THR A 294 13.64 0.07 10.20
C THR A 294 13.51 1.38 9.41
N GLY A 295 13.00 1.35 8.17
CA GLY A 295 12.72 2.56 7.40
C GLY A 295 11.70 3.48 8.07
N GLN A 296 10.63 2.93 8.66
CA GLN A 296 9.64 3.72 9.41
C GLN A 296 10.26 4.37 10.67
N ALA A 297 11.08 3.64 11.41
CA ALA A 297 11.78 4.17 12.58
C ALA A 297 12.78 5.28 12.20
N MET A 298 13.53 5.09 11.10
CA MET A 298 14.42 6.12 10.56
C MET A 298 13.65 7.37 10.13
N ALA A 299 12.54 7.22 9.39
CA ALA A 299 11.70 8.35 8.98
C ALA A 299 11.14 9.09 10.20
N SER A 300 10.73 8.35 11.25
CA SER A 300 10.32 8.93 12.53
C SER A 300 11.43 9.77 13.14
N TRP A 301 12.65 9.24 13.27
CA TRP A 301 13.81 9.99 13.75
C TRP A 301 14.15 11.20 12.88
N SER A 302 14.01 11.06 11.57
CA SER A 302 14.23 12.18 10.65
C SER A 302 13.31 13.35 10.95
N LEU A 303 12.04 13.09 11.15
CA LEU A 303 11.06 14.14 11.46
C LEU A 303 11.22 14.67 12.90
N ILE A 304 11.52 13.80 13.86
CA ILE A 304 11.86 14.19 15.23
C ILE A 304 13.04 15.18 15.23
N GLY A 305 14.08 14.90 14.46
CA GLY A 305 15.23 15.82 14.30
C GLY A 305 14.83 17.15 13.67
N GLN A 306 13.99 17.13 12.63
CA GLN A 306 13.48 18.36 12.01
C GLN A 306 12.53 19.16 12.92
N CYS A 307 11.93 18.53 13.93
CA CYS A 307 11.17 19.21 14.97
C CYS A 307 12.05 19.87 16.05
N GLY A 308 13.37 19.79 15.92
CA GLY A 308 14.34 20.40 16.85
C GLY A 308 14.75 19.52 18.03
N LEU A 309 14.36 18.24 18.05
CA LEU A 309 14.78 17.30 19.08
C LEU A 309 16.09 16.60 18.67
N LYS A 310 16.94 16.33 19.65
CA LYS A 310 18.23 15.66 19.40
C LYS A 310 18.00 14.19 19.09
N VAL A 311 18.44 13.77 17.88
CA VAL A 311 18.48 12.36 17.45
C VAL A 311 19.91 11.85 17.55
N ASP A 312 20.06 10.61 18.01
CA ASP A 312 21.35 9.93 18.09
C ASP A 312 21.85 9.57 16.69
N ARG A 313 22.90 10.29 16.24
CA ARG A 313 23.45 10.14 14.87
C ARG A 313 24.06 8.76 14.65
N GLU A 314 24.71 8.19 15.67
CA GLU A 314 25.32 6.87 15.56
C GLU A 314 24.25 5.79 15.42
N ARG A 315 23.20 5.86 16.22
CA ARG A 315 22.04 4.95 16.11
C ARG A 315 21.34 5.06 14.76
N TYR A 316 21.24 6.27 14.23
CA TYR A 316 20.69 6.51 12.89
C TYR A 316 21.57 5.89 11.79
N ARG A 317 22.91 6.04 11.91
CA ARG A 317 23.89 5.42 11.00
C ARG A 317 23.77 3.89 11.02
N MET A 318 23.66 3.29 12.20
CA MET A 318 23.43 1.83 12.33
C MET A 318 22.16 1.37 11.61
N ALA A 319 21.07 2.15 11.66
CA ALA A 319 19.82 1.84 10.98
C ALA A 319 19.99 1.94 9.45
N HIS A 320 20.71 2.95 8.96
CA HIS A 320 21.06 3.05 7.55
C HIS A 320 21.87 1.83 7.09
N GLU A 321 22.92 1.45 7.82
CA GLU A 321 23.75 0.29 7.49
C GLU A 321 22.96 -1.03 7.44
N PHE A 322 22.01 -1.19 8.36
CA PHE A 322 21.11 -2.34 8.33
C PHE A 322 20.31 -2.39 7.02
N ILE A 323 19.70 -1.27 6.60
CA ILE A 323 18.97 -1.19 5.33
C ILE A 323 19.91 -1.35 4.14
N ALA A 324 21.10 -0.74 4.18
CA ALA A 324 22.08 -0.83 3.11
C ALA A 324 22.55 -2.27 2.85
N LYS A 325 22.79 -3.05 3.92
CA LYS A 325 23.09 -4.49 3.84
C LYS A 325 21.94 -5.29 3.23
N GLY A 326 20.70 -4.85 3.41
CA GLY A 326 19.50 -5.44 2.83
C GLY A 326 19.15 -4.90 1.44
N THR A 327 19.99 -4.04 0.84
CA THR A 327 19.71 -3.38 -0.44
C THR A 327 20.67 -3.87 -1.52
N ASN A 328 20.14 -4.24 -2.67
CA ASN A 328 20.99 -4.63 -3.80
C ASN A 328 21.53 -3.42 -4.58
N ASN A 329 22.38 -3.68 -5.57
CA ASN A 329 23.06 -2.64 -6.37
C ASN A 329 22.12 -1.73 -7.18
N ILE A 330 20.90 -2.18 -7.50
CA ILE A 330 19.91 -1.37 -8.22
C ILE A 330 18.99 -0.58 -7.28
N GLY A 331 19.13 -0.74 -5.96
CA GLY A 331 18.34 -0.02 -4.95
C GLY A 331 17.09 -0.75 -4.45
N TYR A 332 16.90 -2.02 -4.77
CA TYR A 332 15.80 -2.82 -4.23
C TYR A 332 16.10 -3.25 -2.79
N VAL A 333 15.18 -2.97 -1.88
CA VAL A 333 15.30 -3.27 -0.45
C VAL A 333 14.59 -4.57 -0.11
N TRP A 334 15.34 -5.50 0.48
CA TRP A 334 14.84 -6.80 0.93
C TRP A 334 14.06 -6.74 2.23
N TYR A 335 13.58 -7.91 2.65
CA TYR A 335 12.84 -8.06 3.91
C TYR A 335 13.74 -7.75 5.14
N ALA A 336 14.99 -8.20 5.12
CA ALA A 336 15.97 -8.01 6.19
C ALA A 336 17.36 -7.68 5.61
N ASP A 337 18.38 -7.53 6.46
CA ASP A 337 19.76 -7.21 6.12
C ASP A 337 20.54 -8.33 5.39
N GLY A 338 19.89 -9.46 5.17
CA GLY A 338 20.47 -10.54 4.38
C GLY A 338 20.20 -10.33 2.90
N ASN A 339 21.22 -10.54 2.08
CA ASN A 339 21.13 -10.48 0.63
C ASN A 339 20.27 -11.66 0.12
N GLY A 340 18.98 -11.44 0.00
CA GLY A 340 17.99 -12.45 -0.33
C GLY A 340 18.03 -12.97 -1.77
N GLY A 341 19.05 -12.73 -2.54
CA GLY A 341 19.40 -13.41 -3.81
C GLY A 341 18.31 -13.55 -4.89
N ASN A 342 17.14 -12.95 -4.73
CA ASN A 342 16.00 -13.30 -5.52
C ASN A 342 15.38 -12.03 -6.13
N ASN A 343 15.59 -11.89 -7.42
CA ASN A 343 15.26 -10.73 -8.25
C ASN A 343 13.77 -10.59 -8.58
N LYS A 344 12.86 -10.90 -7.65
CA LYS A 344 11.42 -10.82 -7.94
C LYS A 344 10.86 -9.41 -7.83
N TYR A 345 11.58 -8.50 -7.20
CA TYR A 345 11.21 -7.07 -7.01
C TYR A 345 9.77 -6.84 -6.52
N ALA A 346 9.25 -7.78 -5.76
CA ALA A 346 7.94 -7.68 -5.13
C ALA A 346 8.02 -6.87 -3.84
N ASP A 347 6.89 -6.38 -3.35
CA ASP A 347 6.81 -5.59 -2.12
C ASP A 347 7.68 -4.32 -2.14
N MET A 348 7.55 -3.52 -3.18
CA MET A 348 8.27 -2.25 -3.34
C MET A 348 8.01 -1.26 -2.20
N GLY A 349 7.02 -1.50 -1.35
CA GLY A 349 6.77 -0.69 -0.16
C GLY A 349 7.97 -0.57 0.77
N ARG A 350 8.80 -1.61 0.89
CA ARG A 350 10.06 -1.55 1.66
C ARG A 350 11.05 -0.58 1.04
N THR A 351 11.21 -0.67 -0.28
CA THR A 351 12.06 0.22 -1.07
C THR A 351 11.55 1.66 -0.99
N GLY A 352 10.23 1.85 -1.09
CA GLY A 352 9.60 3.15 -0.97
C GLY A 352 9.76 3.78 0.42
N CYS A 353 9.55 3.01 1.48
CA CYS A 353 9.76 3.48 2.84
C CYS A 353 11.22 3.89 3.08
N SER A 354 12.18 3.11 2.57
CA SER A 354 13.59 3.45 2.61
C SER A 354 13.89 4.75 1.85
N ALA A 355 13.36 4.91 0.64
CA ALA A 355 13.53 6.14 -0.14
C ALA A 355 13.07 7.38 0.65
N VAL A 356 11.87 7.32 1.22
CA VAL A 356 11.33 8.42 2.05
C VAL A 356 12.21 8.68 3.26
N ALA A 357 12.56 7.65 4.04
CA ALA A 357 13.36 7.80 5.26
C ALA A 357 14.69 8.51 5.01
N HIS A 358 15.38 8.16 3.92
CA HIS A 358 16.64 8.75 3.53
C HIS A 358 16.49 10.15 2.90
N ALA A 359 15.40 10.40 2.15
CA ALA A 359 15.12 11.71 1.57
C ALA A 359 14.87 12.79 2.63
N VAL A 360 14.15 12.41 3.71
CA VAL A 360 13.84 13.36 4.81
C VAL A 360 14.88 13.37 5.92
N ASN A 361 16.08 12.83 5.70
CA ASN A 361 17.12 12.72 6.74
C ASN A 361 17.44 14.08 7.39
N PRO A 362 17.68 14.11 8.71
CA PRO A 362 17.83 15.38 9.45
C PRO A 362 19.26 15.94 9.41
N PHE A 363 20.20 15.20 8.82
CA PHE A 363 21.63 15.53 8.83
C PHE A 363 22.12 16.18 7.54
N ASN A 364 21.24 16.33 6.55
CA ASN A 364 21.56 16.89 5.24
C ASN A 364 22.70 16.13 4.51
N ASP A 365 22.79 14.83 4.75
CA ASP A 365 23.86 13.97 4.27
C ASP A 365 23.63 13.55 2.82
N LYS A 366 24.62 13.80 1.96
CA LYS A 366 24.55 13.49 0.52
C LYS A 366 24.49 11.99 0.24
N GLU A 367 25.10 11.15 1.06
CA GLU A 367 25.05 9.70 0.91
C GLU A 367 23.61 9.20 1.08
N TYR A 368 22.89 9.69 2.09
CA TYR A 368 21.48 9.35 2.31
C TYR A 368 20.59 9.84 1.18
N GLN A 369 20.86 11.04 0.65
CA GLN A 369 20.12 11.55 -0.51
C GLN A 369 20.33 10.68 -1.75
N GLN A 370 21.56 10.28 -2.05
CA GLN A 370 21.88 9.39 -3.16
C GLN A 370 21.24 8.02 -2.98
N PHE A 371 21.21 7.51 -1.76
CA PHE A 371 20.55 6.26 -1.43
C PHE A 371 19.03 6.35 -1.66
N ALA A 372 18.39 7.44 -1.26
CA ALA A 372 16.99 7.72 -1.51
C ALA A 372 16.65 7.72 -3.02
N PHE A 373 17.43 8.46 -3.82
CA PHE A 373 17.25 8.49 -5.28
C PHE A 373 17.44 7.12 -5.94
N ARG A 374 18.41 6.33 -5.48
CA ARG A 374 18.62 4.98 -6.01
C ARG A 374 17.43 4.07 -5.73
N ASN A 375 16.87 4.14 -4.53
CA ASN A 375 15.65 3.40 -4.18
C ASN A 375 14.45 3.86 -5.04
N ALA A 376 14.25 5.17 -5.19
CA ALA A 376 13.17 5.73 -5.99
C ALA A 376 13.26 5.30 -7.48
N ARG A 377 14.44 5.36 -8.06
CA ARG A 377 14.69 4.92 -9.45
C ARG A 377 14.50 3.41 -9.64
N CYS A 378 14.79 2.62 -8.59
CA CYS A 378 14.47 1.19 -8.60
C CYS A 378 12.96 0.98 -8.73
N ILE A 379 12.14 1.75 -8.01
CA ILE A 379 10.69 1.68 -8.11
C ILE A 379 10.23 2.08 -9.52
N GLY A 380 10.73 3.20 -10.05
CA GLY A 380 10.37 3.68 -11.38
C GLY A 380 10.68 2.68 -12.48
N LYS A 381 11.78 1.93 -12.38
CA LYS A 381 12.15 0.87 -13.33
C LYS A 381 11.35 -0.43 -13.17
N ASN A 382 10.77 -0.67 -12.00
CA ASN A 382 10.05 -1.90 -11.66
C ASN A 382 8.61 -1.60 -11.20
N PHE A 383 7.96 -0.65 -11.85
CA PHE A 383 6.64 -0.12 -11.52
C PHE A 383 5.52 -1.16 -11.54
N ASN A 384 5.66 -2.22 -12.31
CA ASN A 384 4.66 -3.26 -12.51
C ASN A 384 4.35 -4.10 -11.25
N THR A 385 5.11 -3.94 -10.19
CA THR A 385 4.82 -4.56 -8.89
C THR A 385 4.13 -3.62 -7.89
N PHE A 386 3.63 -2.47 -8.34
CA PHE A 386 3.01 -1.45 -7.51
C PHE A 386 1.89 -1.97 -6.61
N PHE A 387 1.00 -2.78 -7.14
CA PHE A 387 -0.11 -3.38 -6.40
C PHE A 387 0.20 -4.78 -5.84
N ASP A 388 1.43 -5.27 -6.05
CA ASP A 388 1.93 -6.52 -5.44
C ASP A 388 2.47 -6.23 -4.03
N THR A 389 1.58 -6.23 -3.08
CA THR A 389 1.90 -5.83 -1.72
C THR A 389 1.78 -7.00 -0.76
N HIS A 390 2.67 -7.04 0.23
CA HIS A 390 2.55 -7.97 1.34
C HIS A 390 1.73 -7.32 2.44
N GLY A 391 0.60 -7.90 2.71
CA GLY A 391 -0.21 -7.51 3.85
C GLY A 391 -1.35 -6.58 3.50
N SER A 392 -1.14 -5.45 2.87
CA SER A 392 -2.22 -4.53 2.52
C SER A 392 -1.80 -3.49 1.48
N ALA A 393 -2.78 -2.87 0.84
CA ALA A 393 -2.57 -1.75 -0.07
C ALA A 393 -1.81 -0.60 0.60
N ILE A 394 -2.08 -0.36 1.88
CA ILE A 394 -1.45 0.71 2.65
C ILE A 394 0.06 0.52 2.74
N LEU A 395 0.49 -0.67 3.17
CA LEU A 395 1.91 -0.93 3.39
C LEU A 395 2.71 -0.94 2.09
N GLY A 396 2.16 -1.53 1.05
CA GLY A 396 2.84 -1.64 -0.24
C GLY A 396 2.66 -0.40 -1.10
N MET A 397 1.44 -0.16 -1.58
CA MET A 397 1.16 0.89 -2.55
C MET A 397 1.47 2.28 -2.01
N GLY A 398 1.06 2.58 -0.76
CA GLY A 398 1.27 3.90 -0.17
C GLY A 398 2.76 4.24 -0.09
N TRP A 399 3.57 3.36 0.50
CA TRP A 399 5.02 3.59 0.59
C TRP A 399 5.72 3.57 -0.77
N THR A 400 5.29 2.69 -1.69
CA THR A 400 5.86 2.65 -3.05
C THR A 400 5.68 3.99 -3.77
N ALA A 401 4.49 4.58 -3.72
CA ALA A 401 4.21 5.85 -4.37
C ALA A 401 4.95 7.03 -3.70
N LEU A 402 4.96 7.08 -2.36
CA LEU A 402 5.71 8.08 -1.61
C LEU A 402 7.22 8.01 -1.93
N GLY A 403 7.76 6.79 -1.98
CA GLY A 403 9.18 6.58 -2.32
C GLY A 403 9.49 6.91 -3.78
N ALA A 404 8.60 6.58 -4.71
CA ALA A 404 8.78 6.97 -6.12
C ALA A 404 8.79 8.50 -6.29
N ALA A 405 7.99 9.22 -5.48
CA ALA A 405 7.89 10.69 -5.54
C ALA A 405 9.19 11.41 -5.16
N VAL A 406 10.14 10.73 -4.54
CA VAL A 406 11.50 11.27 -4.28
C VAL A 406 12.25 11.56 -5.59
N ASP A 407 11.95 10.83 -6.67
CA ASP A 407 12.49 11.06 -8.02
C ASP A 407 11.31 11.29 -8.99
N PRO A 408 10.99 12.55 -9.36
CA PRO A 408 9.81 12.86 -10.15
C PRO A 408 9.61 12.03 -11.43
N PRO A 409 10.67 11.71 -12.22
CA PRO A 409 10.52 10.82 -13.37
C PRO A 409 10.04 9.40 -12.97
N SER A 410 10.52 8.87 -11.85
CA SER A 410 10.11 7.55 -11.33
C SER A 410 8.65 7.55 -10.89
N PHE A 411 8.20 8.63 -10.22
CA PHE A 411 6.80 8.81 -9.86
C PHE A 411 5.91 8.91 -11.09
N ARG A 412 6.33 9.69 -12.09
CA ARG A 412 5.56 9.82 -13.33
C ARG A 412 5.40 8.46 -14.03
N ASN A 413 6.50 7.71 -14.17
CA ASN A 413 6.45 6.38 -14.78
C ASN A 413 5.54 5.42 -13.99
N LEU A 414 5.60 5.45 -12.66
CA LEU A 414 4.72 4.67 -11.81
C LEU A 414 3.24 5.03 -12.07
N MET A 415 2.91 6.32 -12.06
CA MET A 415 1.52 6.77 -12.22
C MET A 415 0.98 6.48 -13.62
N ASP A 416 1.72 6.79 -14.68
CA ASP A 416 1.29 6.58 -16.07
C ASP A 416 0.92 5.13 -16.38
N ASN A 417 1.66 4.19 -15.78
CA ASN A 417 1.42 2.77 -15.99
C ASN A 417 0.30 2.18 -15.11
N HIS A 418 -0.32 2.97 -14.21
CA HIS A 418 -1.35 2.47 -13.29
C HIS A 418 -2.70 3.19 -13.37
N VAL A 419 -2.96 3.97 -14.42
CA VAL A 419 -4.28 4.58 -14.69
C VAL A 419 -5.39 3.53 -14.65
N TRP A 420 -5.18 2.40 -15.31
CA TRP A 420 -6.12 1.29 -15.34
C TRP A 420 -6.44 0.75 -13.93
N PHE A 421 -5.44 0.66 -13.05
CA PHE A 421 -5.61 0.15 -11.70
C PHE A 421 -6.47 1.08 -10.84
N PHE A 422 -6.22 2.39 -10.89
CA PHE A 422 -7.03 3.36 -10.16
C PHE A 422 -8.47 3.39 -10.67
N ASN A 423 -8.71 3.23 -11.96
CA ASN A 423 -10.05 3.12 -12.51
C ASN A 423 -10.78 1.85 -12.03
N LEU A 424 -10.11 0.71 -12.01
CA LEU A 424 -10.68 -0.53 -11.48
C LEU A 424 -10.96 -0.44 -9.98
N ALA A 425 -10.03 0.12 -9.22
CA ALA A 425 -10.16 0.19 -7.76
C ALA A 425 -11.25 1.18 -7.30
N HIS A 426 -11.57 2.19 -8.09
CA HIS A 426 -12.57 3.21 -7.78
C HIS A 426 -13.98 2.63 -7.78
N CYS A 427 -14.71 2.74 -6.67
CA CYS A 427 -16.05 2.22 -6.48
C CYS A 427 -17.13 3.27 -6.82
N PRO A 428 -18.39 2.84 -7.11
CA PRO A 428 -19.49 3.77 -7.39
C PRO A 428 -19.81 4.75 -6.25
N ASP A 429 -19.49 4.39 -5.00
CA ASP A 429 -19.69 5.21 -3.81
C ASP A 429 -18.53 6.18 -3.49
N GLY A 430 -17.56 6.30 -4.41
CA GLY A 430 -16.39 7.15 -4.28
C GLY A 430 -15.25 6.54 -3.43
N THR A 431 -15.42 5.34 -2.88
CA THR A 431 -14.36 4.63 -2.17
C THR A 431 -13.43 3.89 -3.12
N PHE A 432 -12.31 3.39 -2.60
CA PHE A 432 -11.41 2.50 -3.33
C PHE A 432 -11.42 1.11 -2.74
N TYR A 433 -11.30 0.11 -3.60
CA TYR A 433 -11.30 -1.29 -3.24
C TYR A 433 -9.93 -1.91 -3.49
N PHE A 434 -9.40 -2.62 -2.52
CA PHE A 434 -8.15 -3.33 -2.69
C PHE A 434 -8.34 -4.68 -3.39
N MET A 435 -7.57 -4.91 -4.43
CA MET A 435 -7.61 -6.11 -5.27
C MET A 435 -6.29 -6.86 -5.15
N PRO A 436 -6.18 -7.81 -4.21
CA PRO A 436 -4.95 -8.59 -4.07
C PRO A 436 -4.80 -9.56 -5.25
N ASN A 437 -3.58 -9.70 -5.73
CA ASN A 437 -3.27 -10.71 -6.74
C ASN A 437 -2.50 -11.91 -6.16
N ARG A 438 -2.15 -11.90 -4.86
CA ARG A 438 -1.29 -12.93 -4.32
C ARG A 438 -1.71 -13.56 -3.00
N ASP A 439 -1.98 -12.81 -1.96
CA ASP A 439 -2.16 -13.36 -0.62
C ASP A 439 -3.53 -13.06 -0.02
N PRO A 440 -4.54 -13.91 -0.34
CA PRO A 440 -5.90 -13.70 0.14
C PRO A 440 -6.08 -14.00 1.63
N ASN A 441 -5.09 -14.59 2.30
CA ASN A 441 -5.16 -14.94 3.71
C ASN A 441 -4.64 -13.83 4.62
N ASP A 442 -4.08 -12.77 4.07
CA ASP A 442 -3.61 -11.66 4.88
C ASP A 442 -4.79 -11.00 5.61
N GLN A 443 -4.65 -10.90 6.93
CA GLN A 443 -5.71 -10.42 7.81
C GLN A 443 -6.06 -8.94 7.57
N ASP A 444 -5.15 -8.17 6.99
CA ASP A 444 -5.38 -6.76 6.66
C ASP A 444 -6.49 -6.60 5.63
N TYR A 445 -6.63 -7.53 4.71
CA TYR A 445 -7.73 -7.54 3.74
C TYR A 445 -9.09 -7.71 4.39
N ARG A 446 -9.17 -8.51 5.46
CA ARG A 446 -10.42 -8.73 6.18
C ARG A 446 -10.88 -7.50 6.93
N ALA A 447 -9.93 -6.71 7.44
CA ALA A 447 -10.21 -5.60 8.33
C ALA A 447 -10.61 -4.32 7.59
N GLY A 448 -10.14 -4.10 6.36
CA GLY A 448 -10.31 -2.78 5.77
C GLY A 448 -10.08 -2.66 4.28
N LYS A 449 -10.61 -3.61 3.48
CA LYS A 449 -10.44 -3.58 2.02
C LYS A 449 -10.84 -2.25 1.36
N TYR A 450 -11.78 -1.52 1.91
CA TYR A 450 -12.15 -0.18 1.46
C TYR A 450 -11.35 0.91 2.18
N LEU A 451 -11.24 0.84 3.51
CA LEU A 451 -10.50 1.83 4.29
C LEU A 451 -9.01 1.82 3.93
N SER A 452 -8.43 0.63 3.77
CA SER A 452 -7.04 0.44 3.36
C SER A 452 -6.77 1.10 2.01
N ALA A 453 -7.51 0.71 0.97
CA ALA A 453 -7.31 1.25 -0.36
C ALA A 453 -7.63 2.75 -0.45
N SER A 454 -8.70 3.20 0.21
CA SER A 454 -9.12 4.61 0.18
C SER A 454 -8.10 5.53 0.87
N SER A 455 -7.58 5.14 2.05
CA SER A 455 -6.58 5.95 2.74
C SER A 455 -5.23 5.98 2.00
N ALA A 456 -4.80 4.84 1.43
CA ALA A 456 -3.59 4.79 0.61
C ALA A 456 -3.73 5.66 -0.65
N THR A 457 -4.82 5.51 -1.40
CA THR A 457 -5.07 6.30 -2.61
C THR A 457 -5.20 7.80 -2.30
N ALA A 458 -5.88 8.15 -1.21
CA ALA A 458 -5.99 9.55 -0.78
C ALA A 458 -4.61 10.18 -0.52
N LEU A 459 -3.70 9.47 0.16
CA LEU A 459 -2.35 9.99 0.38
C LEU A 459 -1.51 10.00 -0.91
N ILE A 460 -1.62 8.98 -1.78
CA ILE A 460 -0.95 8.94 -3.08
C ILE A 460 -1.37 10.15 -3.94
N PHE A 461 -2.65 10.44 -4.01
CA PHE A 461 -3.14 11.59 -4.79
C PHE A 461 -2.82 12.93 -4.10
N ALA A 462 -2.73 12.95 -2.77
CA ALA A 462 -2.34 14.14 -2.01
C ALA A 462 -0.83 14.49 -2.16
N ILE A 463 0.01 13.63 -2.76
CA ILE A 463 1.38 13.97 -3.15
C ILE A 463 1.41 15.24 -4.02
N LYS A 464 0.36 15.48 -4.81
CA LYS A 464 0.23 16.71 -5.63
C LYS A 464 0.39 18.02 -4.83
N TYR A 465 0.08 18.00 -3.55
CA TYR A 465 0.18 19.20 -2.71
C TYR A 465 1.59 19.47 -2.20
N GLN A 466 2.48 18.48 -2.22
CA GLN A 466 3.87 18.59 -1.72
C GLN A 466 3.94 19.33 -0.39
N SER A 467 3.06 18.97 0.54
CA SER A 467 2.76 19.75 1.73
C SER A 467 3.33 19.16 3.02
N LEU A 468 3.72 17.89 2.98
CA LEU A 468 4.37 17.16 4.05
C LEU A 468 5.80 16.79 3.63
N ARG A 469 6.68 16.63 4.60
CA ARG A 469 8.08 16.19 4.31
C ARG A 469 8.09 14.87 3.54
N ILE A 470 7.21 13.93 3.96
CA ILE A 470 7.07 12.64 3.29
C ILE A 470 6.41 12.72 1.89
N THR A 471 5.83 13.85 1.52
CA THR A 471 5.24 14.10 0.19
C THR A 471 6.06 15.09 -0.64
N GLY A 472 7.27 15.43 -0.23
CA GLY A 472 8.18 16.28 -0.97
C GLY A 472 8.19 17.77 -0.59
N ALA A 473 7.60 18.15 0.56
CA ALA A 473 7.77 19.51 1.07
C ALA A 473 9.24 19.80 1.39
N GLU A 474 9.73 20.95 0.99
CA GLU A 474 11.08 21.40 1.33
C GLU A 474 11.23 21.65 2.84
N ALA A 475 12.44 21.48 3.37
CA ALA A 475 12.75 21.90 4.72
C ALA A 475 12.57 23.42 4.79
N ASN A 476 11.76 23.89 5.75
CA ASN A 476 11.83 25.30 6.09
C ASN A 476 13.26 25.59 6.58
N PRO A 477 13.92 26.63 6.04
CA PRO A 477 15.26 27.01 6.44
C PRO A 477 15.37 27.34 7.94
#